data_2cdd8c14f553a316208f410da0703713
#
_entry.id   2cdd8c14f553a316208f410da0703713
#
_cell.length_a   1.000
_cell.length_b   1.000
_cell.length_c   1.000
_cell.angle_alpha   90.00
_cell.angle_beta   90.00
_cell.angle_gamma   90.00
#
_symmetry.space_group_name_H-M   'P 1'
#
loop_
_entity.id
_entity.type
_entity.pdbx_description
1 polymer ?
#
loop_
_entity_poly.entity_id
_entity_poly.type
_entity_poly.pdbx_seq_one_letter_code
_entity_poly.pdbx_strand_id
1 'polypeptide(L)'
;MKHPVNLADLGRRARAVRLARRLTLEEVVTRAQFTVSWLSKLENGQLTPSLEGLVKLAEVLECGVETLVEGLSVPPQYVVVRQGEGVVMAARESRPGYVSEALADQWRNRAMNPSIVHLSGAGNRHHPDNHDGERFLLVLEGELKLEYGRELIHLKAGDSVYIYAAIPHLLAPAGRGTAKVLSVSYDPPTAAHQAGGGASGKSQQAARQKPTKAGRSASRRDPG
;
A
#
# COMPACT_ATOMS: atom_id res chain seq x y z
N MET A 1 11.70 15.48 -12.49
CA MET A 1 12.22 16.36 -11.40
C MET A 1 13.20 15.57 -10.54
N LYS A 2 14.40 16.09 -10.27
CA LYS A 2 15.34 15.47 -9.34
C LYS A 2 14.89 15.82 -7.92
N HIS A 3 14.43 14.86 -7.15
CA HIS A 3 14.15 15.07 -5.73
C HIS A 3 15.49 15.12 -4.99
N PRO A 4 15.81 16.22 -4.30
CA PRO A 4 17.04 16.29 -3.53
C PRO A 4 16.99 15.29 -2.38
N VAL A 5 18.03 14.47 -2.25
CA VAL A 5 18.22 13.61 -1.09
C VAL A 5 18.59 14.48 0.10
N ASN A 6 17.90 14.35 1.21
CA ASN A 6 18.25 15.09 2.42
C ASN A 6 19.44 14.43 3.12
N LEU A 7 20.65 14.85 2.74
CA LEU A 7 21.89 14.32 3.30
C LEU A 7 22.05 14.60 4.80
N ALA A 8 21.46 15.70 5.30
CA ALA A 8 21.51 16.00 6.72
C ALA A 8 20.68 14.99 7.53
N ASP A 9 19.57 14.49 6.98
CA ASP A 9 18.79 13.44 7.63
C ASP A 9 19.52 12.10 7.62
N LEU A 10 20.17 11.75 6.51
CA LEU A 10 21.03 10.58 6.45
C LEU A 10 22.12 10.64 7.54
N GLY A 11 22.82 11.76 7.61
CA GLY A 11 23.90 11.95 8.58
C GLY A 11 23.42 11.85 10.02
N ARG A 12 22.30 12.50 10.37
CA ARG A 12 21.69 12.41 11.71
C ARG A 12 21.32 10.98 12.07
N ARG A 13 20.77 10.20 11.16
CA ARG A 13 20.41 8.80 11.41
C ARG A 13 21.64 7.92 11.59
N ALA A 14 22.61 8.01 10.70
CA ALA A 14 23.85 7.26 10.84
C ALA A 14 24.48 7.51 12.20
N ARG A 15 24.55 8.78 12.63
CA ARG A 15 25.03 9.16 13.95
C ARG A 15 24.16 8.61 15.08
N ALA A 16 22.84 8.66 14.96
CA ALA A 16 21.94 8.15 15.99
C ALA A 16 22.10 6.64 16.18
N VAL A 17 22.17 5.87 15.08
CA VAL A 17 22.38 4.42 15.13
C VAL A 17 23.74 4.10 15.74
N ARG A 18 24.80 4.81 15.33
CA ARG A 18 26.15 4.63 15.91
C ARG A 18 26.15 4.85 17.43
N LEU A 19 25.56 5.96 17.88
CA LEU A 19 25.49 6.29 19.31
C LEU A 19 24.64 5.30 20.12
N ALA A 20 23.54 4.82 19.53
CA ALA A 20 22.71 3.77 20.14
C ALA A 20 23.49 2.45 20.34
N ARG A 21 24.44 2.17 19.44
CA ARG A 21 25.34 1.02 19.52
C ARG A 21 26.59 1.31 20.38
N ARG A 22 26.69 2.53 20.95
CA ARG A 22 27.82 2.98 21.78
C ARG A 22 29.18 2.92 21.05
N LEU A 23 29.17 3.08 19.72
CA LEU A 23 30.37 3.06 18.90
C LEU A 23 30.98 4.45 18.77
N THR A 24 32.29 4.55 18.86
CA THR A 24 33.06 5.75 18.50
C THR A 24 33.22 5.88 17.00
N LEU A 25 33.67 7.05 16.51
CA LEU A 25 33.97 7.24 15.10
C LEU A 25 35.11 6.31 14.67
N GLU A 26 36.18 6.18 15.48
CA GLU A 26 37.32 5.34 15.22
C GLU A 26 36.95 3.85 15.09
N GLU A 27 36.08 3.35 15.97
CA GLU A 27 35.64 1.95 15.90
C GLU A 27 34.88 1.65 14.61
N VAL A 28 33.97 2.55 14.20
CA VAL A 28 33.23 2.36 12.95
C VAL A 28 34.14 2.41 11.74
N VAL A 29 35.02 3.41 11.65
CA VAL A 29 35.88 3.55 10.45
C VAL A 29 36.91 2.44 10.35
N THR A 30 37.40 1.93 11.47
CA THR A 30 38.32 0.78 11.48
C THR A 30 37.62 -0.47 10.93
N ARG A 31 36.40 -0.76 11.37
CA ARG A 31 35.62 -1.92 10.93
C ARG A 31 35.16 -1.79 9.46
N ALA A 32 34.70 -0.61 9.07
CA ALA A 32 34.20 -0.34 7.71
C ALA A 32 35.31 -0.01 6.69
N GLN A 33 36.56 0.12 7.14
CA GLN A 33 37.69 0.56 6.30
C GLN A 33 37.43 1.94 5.66
N PHE A 34 36.82 2.86 6.41
CA PHE A 34 36.66 4.26 6.03
C PHE A 34 37.70 5.14 6.72
N THR A 35 37.69 6.43 6.38
CA THR A 35 38.45 7.44 7.13
C THR A 35 37.53 8.16 8.12
N VAL A 36 38.10 8.66 9.23
CA VAL A 36 37.35 9.48 10.19
C VAL A 36 36.74 10.70 9.49
N SER A 37 37.44 11.31 8.56
CA SER A 37 36.95 12.44 7.76
C SER A 37 35.72 12.07 6.91
N TRP A 38 35.72 10.86 6.33
CA TRP A 38 34.58 10.36 5.53
C TRP A 38 33.32 10.23 6.39
N LEU A 39 33.43 9.55 7.54
CA LEU A 39 32.30 9.33 8.45
C LEU A 39 31.80 10.64 9.06
N SER A 40 32.71 11.51 9.48
CA SER A 40 32.37 12.83 10.02
C SER A 40 31.62 13.68 8.99
N LYS A 41 32.09 13.75 7.74
CA LYS A 41 31.39 14.47 6.67
C LYS A 41 30.01 13.87 6.37
N LEU A 42 29.88 12.54 6.40
CA LEU A 42 28.62 11.87 6.21
C LEU A 42 27.63 12.23 7.35
N GLU A 43 28.05 12.11 8.62
CA GLU A 43 27.22 12.43 9.76
C GLU A 43 26.79 13.91 9.82
N ASN A 44 27.58 14.80 9.23
CA ASN A 44 27.24 16.22 9.09
C ASN A 44 26.48 16.58 7.80
N GLY A 45 26.12 15.57 6.99
CA GLY A 45 25.35 15.79 5.75
C GLY A 45 26.17 16.46 4.63
N GLN A 46 27.49 16.43 4.70
CA GLN A 46 28.42 17.06 3.76
C GLN A 46 28.95 16.10 2.70
N LEU A 47 28.53 14.84 2.74
CA LEU A 47 28.98 13.79 1.82
C LEU A 47 27.79 13.01 1.29
N THR A 48 27.77 12.75 -0.01
CA THR A 48 26.88 11.78 -0.64
C THR A 48 27.61 10.44 -0.72
N PRO A 49 27.25 9.44 0.08
CA PRO A 49 27.90 8.15 0.04
C PRO A 49 27.49 7.37 -1.22
N SER A 50 28.36 6.47 -1.68
CA SER A 50 27.98 5.45 -2.65
C SER A 50 27.07 4.39 -2.01
N LEU A 51 26.34 3.64 -2.81
CA LEU A 51 25.53 2.52 -2.30
C LEU A 51 26.40 1.50 -1.56
N GLU A 52 27.58 1.19 -2.08
CA GLU A 52 28.54 0.30 -1.43
C GLU A 52 28.96 0.84 -0.04
N GLY A 53 29.23 2.16 0.04
CA GLY A 53 29.57 2.81 1.31
C GLY A 53 28.43 2.74 2.32
N LEU A 54 27.18 2.88 1.87
CA LEU A 54 26.01 2.72 2.75
C LEU A 54 25.84 1.27 3.24
N VAL A 55 26.04 0.28 2.37
CA VAL A 55 25.97 -1.14 2.75
C VAL A 55 27.03 -1.47 3.79
N LYS A 56 28.29 -1.11 3.56
CA LYS A 56 29.38 -1.33 4.54
C LYS A 56 29.12 -0.63 5.87
N LEU A 57 28.58 0.59 5.84
CA LEU A 57 28.23 1.31 7.06
C LEU A 57 27.10 0.62 7.82
N ALA A 58 26.06 0.19 7.14
CA ALA A 58 24.93 -0.52 7.71
C ALA A 58 25.36 -1.85 8.37
N GLU A 59 26.25 -2.60 7.72
CA GLU A 59 26.82 -3.84 8.28
C GLU A 59 27.56 -3.58 9.60
N VAL A 60 28.43 -2.57 9.64
CA VAL A 60 29.18 -2.23 10.87
C VAL A 60 28.28 -1.69 11.97
N LEU A 61 27.23 -0.97 11.60
CA LEU A 61 26.21 -0.47 12.53
C LEU A 61 25.17 -1.55 12.91
N GLU A 62 25.29 -2.76 12.35
CA GLU A 62 24.35 -3.87 12.57
C GLU A 62 22.89 -3.44 12.36
N CYS A 63 22.61 -2.75 11.27
CA CYS A 63 21.26 -2.35 10.87
C CYS A 63 21.05 -2.60 9.38
N GLY A 64 19.79 -2.60 8.93
CA GLY A 64 19.49 -2.62 7.50
C GLY A 64 19.84 -1.28 6.83
N VAL A 65 20.19 -1.31 5.54
CA VAL A 65 20.41 -0.09 4.76
C VAL A 65 19.17 0.78 4.75
N GLU A 66 17.97 0.17 4.72
CA GLU A 66 16.67 0.84 4.80
C GLU A 66 16.57 1.75 6.03
N THR A 67 17.14 1.35 7.18
CA THR A 67 17.17 2.17 8.40
C THR A 67 17.91 3.48 8.19
N LEU A 68 18.97 3.48 7.39
CA LEU A 68 19.76 4.68 7.10
C LEU A 68 19.07 5.59 6.07
N VAL A 69 18.37 5.00 5.08
CA VAL A 69 17.81 5.74 3.94
C VAL A 69 16.32 6.03 4.04
N GLU A 70 15.63 5.53 5.05
CA GLU A 70 14.20 5.74 5.23
C GLU A 70 13.87 7.24 5.28
N GLY A 71 12.89 7.68 4.47
CA GLY A 71 12.42 9.06 4.43
C GLY A 71 13.44 10.10 3.96
N LEU A 72 14.56 9.71 3.34
CA LEU A 72 15.54 10.67 2.78
C LEU A 72 15.04 11.40 1.54
N SER A 73 14.06 10.86 0.82
CA SER A 73 13.41 11.62 -0.23
C SER A 73 12.46 12.63 0.42
N VAL A 74 12.72 13.91 0.23
CA VAL A 74 11.74 14.95 0.56
C VAL A 74 10.49 14.62 -0.24
N PRO A 75 9.34 14.32 0.39
CA PRO A 75 8.13 14.09 -0.37
C PRO A 75 7.84 15.32 -1.23
N PRO A 76 7.37 15.15 -2.46
CA PRO A 76 7.00 16.28 -3.29
C PRO A 76 5.93 17.10 -2.55
N GLN A 77 6.00 18.43 -2.64
CA GLN A 77 4.98 19.27 -2.02
C GLN A 77 3.64 19.17 -2.75
N TYR A 78 3.65 18.78 -4.01
CA TYR A 78 2.49 18.49 -4.83
C TYR A 78 2.82 17.49 -5.94
N VAL A 79 1.80 16.81 -6.44
CA VAL A 79 1.85 15.97 -7.63
C VAL A 79 0.76 16.48 -8.59
N VAL A 80 1.13 16.66 -9.84
CA VAL A 80 0.18 16.97 -10.92
C VAL A 80 0.14 15.79 -11.86
N VAL A 81 -1.05 15.21 -12.01
CA VAL A 81 -1.35 14.20 -13.01
C VAL A 81 -2.25 14.83 -14.05
N ARG A 82 -1.79 14.91 -15.28
CA ARG A 82 -2.57 15.47 -16.38
C ARG A 82 -3.60 14.45 -16.86
N GLN A 83 -4.61 14.91 -17.57
CA GLN A 83 -5.63 14.02 -18.14
C GLN A 83 -4.99 12.92 -18.98
N GLY A 84 -5.30 11.65 -18.68
CA GLY A 84 -4.75 10.49 -19.35
C GLY A 84 -3.34 10.07 -18.93
N GLU A 85 -2.72 10.76 -17.96
CA GLU A 85 -1.39 10.42 -17.43
C GLU A 85 -1.45 9.61 -16.11
N GLY A 86 -2.63 9.28 -15.65
CA GLY A 86 -2.82 8.44 -14.47
C GLY A 86 -2.30 7.02 -14.71
N VAL A 87 -1.86 6.37 -13.64
CA VAL A 87 -1.40 4.97 -13.73
C VAL A 87 -2.61 4.06 -13.80
N VAL A 88 -2.81 3.44 -14.95
CA VAL A 88 -3.91 2.50 -15.16
C VAL A 88 -3.57 1.18 -14.49
N MET A 89 -4.37 0.83 -13.49
CA MET A 89 -4.37 -0.48 -12.88
C MET A 89 -5.32 -1.36 -13.71
N ALA A 90 -4.76 -2.23 -14.53
CA ALA A 90 -5.54 -3.12 -15.38
C ALA A 90 -6.57 -3.91 -14.56
N ALA A 91 -7.72 -4.15 -15.17
CA ALA A 91 -8.75 -5.02 -14.61
C ALA A 91 -8.11 -6.36 -14.23
N ARG A 92 -8.17 -6.72 -12.96
CA ARG A 92 -7.80 -8.08 -12.54
C ARG A 92 -8.81 -9.05 -13.17
N GLU A 93 -8.38 -10.25 -13.52
CA GLU A 93 -9.28 -11.30 -14.01
C GLU A 93 -10.51 -11.50 -13.10
N SER A 94 -10.35 -11.21 -11.81
CA SER A 94 -11.42 -11.25 -10.81
C SER A 94 -12.41 -10.07 -10.88
N ARG A 95 -12.12 -9.02 -11.67
CA ARG A 95 -12.95 -7.81 -11.78
C ARG A 95 -13.07 -7.34 -13.24
N PRO A 96 -13.62 -8.15 -14.15
CA PRO A 96 -13.82 -7.71 -15.52
C PRO A 96 -14.77 -6.52 -15.57
N GLY A 97 -14.43 -5.50 -16.37
CA GLY A 97 -15.22 -4.27 -16.48
C GLY A 97 -14.98 -3.24 -15.37
N TYR A 98 -13.99 -3.45 -14.50
CA TYR A 98 -13.53 -2.49 -13.52
C TYR A 98 -12.08 -2.10 -13.84
N VAL A 99 -11.86 -0.87 -14.27
CA VAL A 99 -10.52 -0.31 -14.52
C VAL A 99 -10.32 0.90 -13.63
N SER A 100 -9.22 0.95 -12.90
CA SER A 100 -8.87 2.06 -12.03
C SER A 100 -7.64 2.79 -12.54
N GLU A 101 -7.73 4.11 -12.63
CA GLU A 101 -6.64 5.01 -12.98
C GLU A 101 -6.23 5.79 -11.72
N ALA A 102 -5.04 5.49 -11.19
CA ALA A 102 -4.53 6.15 -9.99
C ALA A 102 -4.04 7.57 -10.31
N LEU A 103 -4.49 8.57 -9.53
CA LEU A 103 -4.20 9.99 -9.75
C LEU A 103 -3.05 10.53 -8.89
N ALA A 104 -2.51 9.75 -7.99
CA ALA A 104 -1.44 10.19 -7.09
C ALA A 104 -0.40 9.08 -6.83
N ASP A 105 -0.16 8.19 -7.79
CA ASP A 105 0.74 7.04 -7.61
C ASP A 105 2.17 7.45 -7.30
N GLN A 106 2.61 8.60 -7.80
CA GLN A 106 3.92 9.18 -7.54
C GLN A 106 4.12 9.69 -6.10
N TRP A 107 3.02 9.89 -5.34
CA TRP A 107 3.08 10.31 -3.94
C TRP A 107 3.12 9.09 -3.03
N ARG A 108 4.31 8.78 -2.51
CA ARG A 108 4.49 7.69 -1.55
C ARG A 108 3.93 8.10 -0.18
N ASN A 109 3.44 7.12 0.59
CA ASN A 109 2.87 7.32 1.94
C ASN A 109 1.70 8.33 1.98
N ARG A 110 0.90 8.39 0.90
CA ARG A 110 -0.31 9.20 0.88
C ARG A 110 -1.37 8.63 1.81
N ALA A 111 -2.08 9.50 2.50
CA ALA A 111 -3.22 9.12 3.34
C ALA A 111 -4.46 8.81 2.48
N MET A 112 -4.66 9.54 1.40
CA MET A 112 -5.78 9.37 0.49
C MET A 112 -5.33 8.74 -0.84
N ASN A 113 -6.14 7.84 -1.39
CA ASN A 113 -5.90 7.15 -2.65
C ASN A 113 -6.94 7.60 -3.70
N PRO A 114 -6.73 8.76 -4.36
CA PRO A 114 -7.62 9.21 -5.41
C PRO A 114 -7.42 8.40 -6.69
N SER A 115 -8.51 7.99 -7.32
CA SER A 115 -8.51 7.28 -8.59
C SER A 115 -9.76 7.58 -9.40
N ILE A 116 -9.66 7.46 -10.72
CA ILE A 116 -10.82 7.39 -11.60
C ILE A 116 -11.14 5.91 -11.83
N VAL A 117 -12.36 5.54 -11.54
CA VAL A 117 -12.86 4.18 -11.77
C VAL A 117 -13.75 4.20 -13.00
N HIS A 118 -13.39 3.40 -14.00
CA HIS A 118 -14.18 3.16 -15.20
C HIS A 118 -14.88 1.81 -15.03
N LEU A 119 -16.21 1.85 -15.08
CA LEU A 119 -17.07 0.68 -14.94
C LEU A 119 -17.76 0.39 -16.28
N SER A 120 -17.79 -0.88 -16.68
CA SER A 120 -18.54 -1.31 -17.85
C SER A 120 -19.44 -2.50 -17.51
N GLY A 121 -20.60 -2.60 -18.17
CA GLY A 121 -21.59 -3.66 -17.94
C GLY A 121 -21.16 -5.07 -18.37
N ALA A 122 -20.01 -5.19 -19.05
CA ALA A 122 -19.48 -6.45 -19.53
C ALA A 122 -18.66 -7.16 -18.43
N GLY A 123 -19.29 -7.75 -17.45
CA GLY A 123 -18.54 -8.53 -16.48
C GLY A 123 -19.00 -8.46 -15.02
N ASN A 124 -20.23 -8.21 -14.81
CA ASN A 124 -20.87 -7.84 -13.54
C ASN A 124 -20.96 -8.97 -12.48
N ARG A 125 -19.92 -9.80 -12.35
CA ARG A 125 -19.82 -10.82 -11.28
C ARG A 125 -18.57 -10.56 -10.43
N HIS A 126 -18.60 -9.46 -9.71
CA HIS A 126 -17.53 -9.14 -8.76
C HIS A 126 -17.92 -9.58 -7.36
N HIS A 127 -16.91 -10.01 -6.60
CA HIS A 127 -17.11 -10.10 -5.17
C HIS A 127 -17.14 -8.67 -4.59
N PRO A 128 -18.03 -8.41 -3.60
CA PRO A 128 -18.01 -7.16 -2.88
C PRO A 128 -16.62 -6.86 -2.33
N ASP A 129 -16.23 -5.61 -2.42
CA ASP A 129 -15.00 -5.10 -1.83
C ASP A 129 -15.26 -4.74 -0.36
N ASN A 130 -14.27 -4.94 0.48
CA ASN A 130 -14.26 -4.40 1.84
C ASN A 130 -12.81 -4.18 2.30
N HIS A 131 -12.59 -3.08 2.98
CA HIS A 131 -11.29 -2.73 3.57
C HIS A 131 -11.52 -1.79 4.75
N ASP A 132 -10.55 -1.70 5.64
CA ASP A 132 -10.62 -0.72 6.72
C ASP A 132 -10.60 0.70 6.14
N GLY A 133 -11.26 1.63 6.86
CA GLY A 133 -11.26 3.04 6.51
C GLY A 133 -12.51 3.51 5.80
N GLU A 134 -12.34 4.53 4.98
CA GLU A 134 -13.44 5.32 4.43
C GLU A 134 -13.27 5.52 2.93
N ARG A 135 -14.39 5.71 2.23
CA ARG A 135 -14.38 5.91 0.78
C ARG A 135 -15.39 6.98 0.37
N PHE A 136 -14.92 7.97 -0.36
CA PHE A 136 -15.74 8.95 -1.04
C PHE A 136 -15.86 8.59 -2.51
N LEU A 137 -17.08 8.66 -3.05
CA LEU A 137 -17.39 8.44 -4.46
C LEU A 137 -18.14 9.63 -5.01
N LEU A 138 -17.77 10.11 -6.19
CA LEU A 138 -18.48 11.12 -6.97
C LEU A 138 -18.68 10.58 -8.38
N VAL A 139 -19.90 10.46 -8.84
CA VAL A 139 -20.21 10.03 -10.21
C VAL A 139 -19.91 11.17 -11.17
N LEU A 140 -18.96 10.96 -12.08
CA LEU A 140 -18.57 11.95 -13.09
C LEU A 140 -19.39 11.79 -14.38
N GLU A 141 -19.63 10.54 -14.78
CA GLU A 141 -20.34 10.22 -16.02
C GLU A 141 -21.17 8.94 -15.82
N GLY A 142 -22.33 8.87 -16.48
CA GLY A 142 -23.22 7.72 -16.43
C GLY A 142 -24.02 7.60 -15.14
N GLU A 143 -24.42 6.38 -14.81
CA GLU A 143 -25.18 6.06 -13.61
C GLU A 143 -24.50 4.92 -12.85
N LEU A 144 -24.33 5.06 -11.56
CA LEU A 144 -23.72 4.08 -10.67
C LEU A 144 -24.80 3.38 -9.85
N LYS A 145 -24.70 2.07 -9.80
CA LYS A 145 -25.39 1.21 -8.83
C LYS A 145 -24.38 0.81 -7.75
N LEU A 146 -24.60 1.25 -6.53
CA LEU A 146 -23.79 0.88 -5.38
C LEU A 146 -24.57 -0.12 -4.52
N GLU A 147 -24.08 -1.35 -4.42
CA GLU A 147 -24.54 -2.30 -3.42
C GLU A 147 -23.71 -2.08 -2.15
N TYR A 148 -24.34 -1.75 -1.02
CA TYR A 148 -23.70 -1.42 0.25
C TYR A 148 -24.36 -2.20 1.38
N GLY A 149 -23.71 -3.26 1.84
CA GLY A 149 -24.29 -4.22 2.76
C GLY A 149 -25.54 -4.88 2.18
N ARG A 150 -26.72 -4.48 2.66
CA ARG A 150 -28.02 -4.94 2.15
C ARG A 150 -28.77 -3.88 1.34
N GLU A 151 -28.21 -2.71 1.23
CA GLU A 151 -28.84 -1.57 0.55
C GLU A 151 -28.37 -1.49 -0.90
N LEU A 152 -29.26 -0.98 -1.73
CA LEU A 152 -28.99 -0.69 -3.13
C LEU A 152 -29.22 0.81 -3.37
N ILE A 153 -28.13 1.49 -3.68
CA ILE A 153 -28.13 2.95 -3.88
C ILE A 153 -27.89 3.24 -5.35
N HIS A 154 -28.75 4.03 -5.95
CA HIS A 154 -28.62 4.51 -7.33
C HIS A 154 -28.14 5.97 -7.33
N LEU A 155 -27.05 6.24 -8.05
CA LEU A 155 -26.43 7.53 -8.14
C LEU A 155 -26.26 7.93 -9.60
N LYS A 156 -26.56 9.18 -9.93
CA LYS A 156 -26.39 9.77 -11.27
C LYS A 156 -25.18 10.67 -11.31
N ALA A 157 -24.76 11.06 -12.51
CA ALA A 157 -23.70 12.05 -12.68
C ALA A 157 -23.96 13.31 -11.85
N GLY A 158 -22.98 13.72 -11.06
CA GLY A 158 -23.05 14.79 -10.07
C GLY A 158 -23.39 14.37 -8.66
N ASP A 159 -23.95 13.17 -8.46
CA ASP A 159 -24.24 12.64 -7.12
C ASP A 159 -22.95 12.11 -6.46
N SER A 160 -22.91 12.22 -5.14
CA SER A 160 -21.80 11.70 -4.34
C SER A 160 -22.30 10.90 -3.15
N VAL A 161 -21.45 10.00 -2.68
CA VAL A 161 -21.69 9.23 -1.46
C VAL A 161 -20.38 9.04 -0.69
N TYR A 162 -20.51 9.07 0.63
CA TYR A 162 -19.42 8.77 1.55
C TYR A 162 -19.79 7.51 2.33
N ILE A 163 -18.89 6.53 2.35
CA ILE A 163 -19.15 5.23 2.97
C ILE A 163 -18.02 4.82 3.92
N TYR A 164 -18.37 4.05 4.93
CA TYR A 164 -17.44 3.29 5.74
C TYR A 164 -17.08 2.00 4.99
N ALA A 165 -15.84 1.88 4.55
CA ALA A 165 -15.44 0.86 3.59
C ALA A 165 -15.31 -0.57 4.17
N ALA A 166 -15.38 -0.74 5.48
CA ALA A 166 -15.43 -2.05 6.13
C ALA A 166 -16.74 -2.80 5.88
N ILE A 167 -17.81 -2.08 5.49
CA ILE A 167 -19.06 -2.72 5.06
C ILE A 167 -18.88 -3.20 3.62
N PRO A 168 -19.17 -4.49 3.31
CA PRO A 168 -19.06 -5.01 1.95
C PRO A 168 -19.82 -4.15 0.94
N HIS A 169 -19.15 -3.75 -0.12
CA HIS A 169 -19.71 -2.87 -1.14
C HIS A 169 -19.26 -3.25 -2.55
N LEU A 170 -20.15 -3.01 -3.53
CA LEU A 170 -19.90 -3.31 -4.93
C LEU A 170 -20.36 -2.13 -5.79
N LEU A 171 -19.46 -1.68 -6.67
CA LEU A 171 -19.73 -0.65 -7.66
C LEU A 171 -20.00 -1.31 -9.01
N ALA A 172 -21.12 -0.97 -9.62
CA ALA A 172 -21.49 -1.42 -10.97
C ALA A 172 -22.15 -0.28 -11.74
N PRO A 173 -22.08 -0.23 -13.07
CA PRO A 173 -22.89 0.69 -13.83
C PRO A 173 -24.37 0.29 -13.73
N ALA A 174 -25.28 1.24 -13.76
CA ALA A 174 -26.70 0.94 -13.86
C ALA A 174 -27.01 0.37 -15.26
N GLY A 175 -27.51 -0.85 -15.30
CA GLY A 175 -27.85 -1.53 -16.56
C GLY A 175 -26.63 -1.98 -17.37
N ARG A 176 -26.73 -1.87 -18.71
CA ARG A 176 -25.67 -2.28 -19.65
C ARG A 176 -24.74 -1.13 -20.06
N GLY A 177 -24.85 0.02 -19.42
CA GLY A 177 -24.06 1.20 -19.72
C GLY A 177 -22.65 1.15 -19.15
N THR A 178 -22.06 2.33 -19.09
CA THR A 178 -20.77 2.59 -18.45
C THR A 178 -20.95 3.65 -17.38
N ALA A 179 -20.08 3.67 -16.39
CA ALA A 179 -20.01 4.74 -15.41
C ALA A 179 -18.55 5.11 -15.17
N LYS A 180 -18.31 6.42 -14.92
CA LYS A 180 -17.01 6.96 -14.55
C LYS A 180 -17.15 7.64 -13.18
N VAL A 181 -16.35 7.22 -12.23
CA VAL A 181 -16.49 7.60 -10.84
C VAL A 181 -15.14 8.08 -10.30
N LEU A 182 -15.10 9.26 -9.69
CA LEU A 182 -13.98 9.62 -8.83
C LEU A 182 -14.14 8.84 -7.52
N SER A 183 -13.15 8.07 -7.18
CA SER A 183 -13.06 7.32 -5.94
C SER A 183 -11.86 7.81 -5.13
N VAL A 184 -12.09 8.21 -3.88
CA VAL A 184 -11.03 8.55 -2.95
C VAL A 184 -11.18 7.63 -1.75
N SER A 185 -10.24 6.72 -1.55
CA SER A 185 -10.19 5.89 -0.35
C SER A 185 -9.13 6.38 0.63
N TYR A 186 -9.45 6.27 1.91
CA TYR A 186 -8.56 6.49 3.03
C TYR A 186 -8.47 5.18 3.82
N ASP A 187 -7.26 4.63 3.86
CA ASP A 187 -6.96 3.44 4.65
C ASP A 187 -6.18 3.91 5.89
N PRO A 188 -6.74 3.79 7.10
CA PRO A 188 -6.01 4.21 8.30
C PRO A 188 -4.73 3.36 8.43
N PRO A 189 -3.60 3.96 8.86
CA PRO A 189 -2.38 3.21 9.08
C PRO A 189 -2.65 2.16 10.16
N THR A 190 -2.56 0.89 9.77
CA THR A 190 -2.61 -0.22 10.73
C THR A 190 -1.42 -0.12 11.68
N ALA A 191 -1.60 -0.43 12.95
CA ALA A 191 -0.54 -0.37 13.97
C ALA A 191 0.74 -1.14 13.57
N ALA A 192 0.64 -2.09 12.64
CA ALA A 192 1.77 -2.81 12.05
C ALA A 192 2.63 -1.96 11.09
N HIS A 193 2.11 -0.86 10.53
CA HIS A 193 2.88 0.04 9.65
C HIS A 193 3.73 1.04 10.43
N GLN A 194 3.53 1.18 11.74
CA GLN A 194 4.38 2.02 12.60
C GLN A 194 5.65 1.30 13.07
N ALA A 195 5.76 -0.01 12.87
CA ALA A 195 6.88 -0.83 13.36
C ALA A 195 7.78 -1.44 12.28
N GLY A 196 7.63 -1.09 11.01
CA GLY A 196 8.52 -1.62 9.98
C GLY A 196 7.98 -1.39 8.58
N GLY A 197 8.64 -0.54 7.83
CA GLY A 197 8.46 -0.45 6.39
C GLY A 197 8.84 -1.78 5.74
N GLY A 198 7.88 -2.42 5.08
CA GLY A 198 8.16 -3.50 4.15
C GLY A 198 7.56 -4.84 4.50
N ALA A 199 6.37 -5.13 3.98
CA ALA A 199 6.04 -6.48 3.52
C ALA A 199 4.85 -6.42 2.55
N SER A 200 5.16 -6.73 1.32
CA SER A 200 4.27 -7.11 0.23
C SER A 200 3.16 -8.05 0.70
N GLY A 201 1.91 -7.70 0.39
CA GLY A 201 0.74 -8.49 0.74
C GLY A 201 0.80 -9.92 0.20
N LYS A 202 0.85 -10.87 1.11
CA LYS A 202 0.46 -12.26 0.83
C LYS A 202 -0.94 -12.47 1.40
N SER A 203 -1.90 -12.55 0.52
CA SER A 203 -3.24 -13.04 0.82
C SER A 203 -3.15 -14.46 1.40
N GLN A 204 -3.55 -14.61 2.66
CA GLN A 204 -3.74 -15.93 3.27
C GLN A 204 -4.97 -16.58 2.67
N GLN A 205 -4.73 -17.64 1.90
CA GLN A 205 -5.73 -18.63 1.57
C GLN A 205 -6.08 -19.42 2.84
N ALA A 206 -7.30 -19.21 3.34
CA ALA A 206 -7.85 -20.04 4.40
C ALA A 206 -8.08 -21.47 3.86
N ALA A 207 -7.34 -22.42 4.38
CA ALA A 207 -7.51 -23.85 4.11
C ALA A 207 -8.88 -24.31 4.61
N ARG A 208 -9.72 -24.76 3.67
CA ARG A 208 -10.94 -25.53 3.98
C ARG A 208 -10.55 -26.89 4.58
N GLN A 209 -10.76 -27.05 5.87
CA GLN A 209 -10.79 -28.38 6.48
C GLN A 209 -12.13 -29.07 6.16
N LYS A 210 -12.06 -30.18 5.45
CA LYS A 210 -13.17 -31.12 5.25
C LYS A 210 -13.43 -31.86 6.56
N PRO A 211 -14.70 -32.07 6.99
CA PRO A 211 -14.98 -32.94 8.10
C PRO A 211 -14.85 -34.40 7.67
N THR A 212 -14.03 -35.14 8.38
CA THR A 212 -13.89 -36.59 8.31
C THR A 212 -15.16 -37.27 8.79
N LYS A 213 -15.73 -38.16 7.96
CA LYS A 213 -16.80 -39.07 8.33
C LYS A 213 -16.25 -40.12 9.30
N ALA A 214 -16.73 -40.11 10.52
CA ALA A 214 -16.55 -41.23 11.45
C ALA A 214 -17.48 -42.37 11.04
N GLY A 215 -16.87 -43.55 10.84
CA GLY A 215 -17.57 -44.78 10.57
C GLY A 215 -18.35 -45.27 11.77
N ARG A 216 -19.57 -45.75 11.55
CA ARG A 216 -20.29 -46.59 12.51
C ARG A 216 -20.30 -48.00 11.97
N SER A 217 -19.66 -48.88 12.72
CA SER A 217 -19.66 -50.32 12.54
C SER A 217 -21.05 -50.90 12.77
N ALA A 218 -21.30 -51.94 12.01
CA ALA A 218 -22.46 -52.80 12.07
C ALA A 218 -22.49 -53.63 13.38
N SER A 219 -23.67 -53.82 13.94
CA SER A 219 -23.99 -54.96 14.78
C SER A 219 -25.27 -55.61 14.26
N ARG A 220 -25.09 -56.84 13.75
CA ARG A 220 -26.17 -57.80 13.47
C ARG A 220 -26.88 -58.19 14.75
N ARG A 221 -28.16 -58.38 14.64
CA ARG A 221 -28.92 -59.49 15.27
C ARG A 221 -30.28 -59.64 14.60
N ASP A 222 -30.42 -60.75 13.90
CA ASP A 222 -31.69 -61.51 13.72
C ASP A 222 -31.93 -62.31 14.99
N PRO A 223 -33.03 -63.04 15.20
CA PRO A 223 -34.25 -63.19 14.39
C PRO A 223 -35.55 -63.14 15.25
N GLY A 224 -36.69 -63.24 14.56
CA GLY A 224 -37.97 -63.53 15.13
C GLY A 224 -39.08 -63.26 14.09
#